data_1de422a7a795338de9b4cf2ba0c9b1ce
#
_entry.id   1de422a7a795338de9b4cf2ba0c9b1ce
#
_cell.length_a   1.000
_cell.length_b   1.000
_cell.length_c   1.000
_cell.angle_alpha   90.00
_cell.angle_beta   90.00
_cell.angle_gamma   90.00
#
_symmetry.space_group_name_H-M   'P 1'
#
loop_
_entity.id
_entity.type
_entity.pdbx_description
1 polymer ?
#
loop_
_entity_poly.entity_id
_entity_poly.type
_entity_poly.pdbx_seq_one_letter_code
_entity_poly.pdbx_strand_id
1 'polypeptide(L)'
;MPAAKSISSRKIQLNLPKELAQEIKEAYYATISFVDAQVGRILDHLEYNGLDKNTIIVFTSDHGYHLGEHGHWQKQTLFEKATRVPLIISVPRLENQGASSVSPVELIDLYPTLMDLTNIKTPQHVVGKSLKPIIKNVNSSVRQSALTRLRNGYSIKTKRYRLTKWGSNGELGYELYDHKNDKKELINLFGNEDYSVVAVSYTHLRAHETMAH
;
A
#
# COMPACT_ATOMS: atom_id res chain seq x y z
N MET A 1 -19.87 -6.20 -8.55
CA MET A 1 -18.42 -6.33 -8.81
C MET A 1 -18.05 -7.82 -8.80
N PRO A 2 -17.51 -8.39 -9.90
CA PRO A 2 -17.16 -9.82 -9.94
C PRO A 2 -16.09 -10.20 -8.91
N ALA A 3 -15.16 -9.31 -8.66
CA ALA A 3 -14.02 -9.52 -7.77
C ALA A 3 -14.42 -9.58 -6.29
N ALA A 4 -15.41 -8.79 -5.86
CA ALA A 4 -15.91 -8.84 -4.49
C ALA A 4 -16.62 -10.16 -4.17
N LYS A 5 -17.14 -10.88 -5.18
CA LYS A 5 -17.78 -12.18 -5.00
C LYS A 5 -16.80 -13.34 -4.80
N SER A 6 -15.54 -13.21 -5.26
CA SER A 6 -14.55 -14.28 -5.15
C SER A 6 -13.81 -14.30 -3.81
N ILE A 7 -13.90 -13.22 -3.05
CA ILE A 7 -13.26 -13.09 -1.75
C ILE A 7 -14.34 -13.39 -0.71
N SER A 8 -14.23 -14.52 -0.04
CA SER A 8 -15.17 -14.96 0.99
C SER A 8 -15.15 -14.02 2.21
N SER A 9 -15.80 -12.85 2.08
CA SER A 9 -16.32 -12.21 3.27
C SER A 9 -17.44 -13.15 3.78
N ARG A 10 -17.39 -13.55 5.03
CA ARG A 10 -18.48 -14.31 5.62
C ARG A 10 -19.76 -13.48 5.40
N LYS A 11 -20.84 -14.07 4.91
CA LYS A 11 -22.11 -13.38 4.61
C LYS A 11 -22.58 -12.44 5.73
N ILE A 12 -22.26 -12.78 6.98
CA ILE A 12 -22.57 -12.00 8.16
C ILE A 12 -21.81 -10.65 8.21
N GLN A 13 -20.67 -10.51 7.56
CA GLN A 13 -19.89 -9.27 7.56
C GLN A 13 -20.41 -8.22 6.57
N LEU A 14 -21.18 -8.63 5.56
CA LEU A 14 -21.71 -7.73 4.54
C LEU A 14 -22.84 -6.84 5.04
N ASN A 15 -23.55 -7.25 6.10
CA ASN A 15 -24.73 -6.57 6.64
C ASN A 15 -24.68 -6.49 8.16
N LEU A 16 -23.59 -5.94 8.71
CA LEU A 16 -23.51 -5.70 10.15
C LEU A 16 -24.53 -4.63 10.57
N PRO A 17 -25.24 -4.83 11.70
CA PRO A 17 -26.04 -3.78 12.30
C PRO A 17 -25.18 -2.53 12.54
N LYS A 18 -25.79 -1.35 12.39
CA LYS A 18 -25.08 -0.07 12.48
C LYS A 18 -24.37 0.10 13.82
N GLU A 19 -25.02 -0.28 14.89
CA GLU A 19 -24.52 -0.19 16.26
C GLU A 19 -23.27 -1.07 16.42
N LEU A 20 -23.32 -2.33 15.99
CA LEU A 20 -22.19 -3.24 16.02
C LEU A 20 -21.02 -2.76 15.14
N ALA A 21 -21.32 -2.18 13.97
CA ALA A 21 -20.31 -1.60 13.10
C ALA A 21 -19.59 -0.39 13.76
N GLN A 22 -20.32 0.39 14.56
CA GLN A 22 -19.74 1.49 15.34
C GLN A 22 -18.84 0.95 16.46
N GLU A 23 -19.29 0.00 17.26
CA GLU A 23 -18.50 -0.64 18.31
C GLU A 23 -17.18 -1.23 17.77
N ILE A 24 -17.24 -1.91 16.63
CA ILE A 24 -16.04 -2.47 15.98
C ILE A 24 -15.06 -1.35 15.57
N LYS A 25 -15.57 -0.23 15.04
CA LYS A 25 -14.72 0.92 14.66
C LYS A 25 -14.11 1.58 15.88
N GLU A 26 -14.87 1.78 16.95
CA GLU A 26 -14.38 2.32 18.21
C GLU A 26 -13.28 1.44 18.81
N ALA A 27 -13.49 0.13 18.86
CA ALA A 27 -12.48 -0.82 19.31
C ALA A 27 -11.22 -0.77 18.45
N TYR A 28 -11.37 -0.67 17.13
CA TYR A 28 -10.23 -0.54 16.21
C TYR A 28 -9.44 0.76 16.45
N TYR A 29 -10.11 1.90 16.61
CA TYR A 29 -9.44 3.16 16.92
C TYR A 29 -8.79 3.15 18.31
N ALA A 30 -9.39 2.49 19.29
CA ALA A 30 -8.77 2.30 20.59
C ALA A 30 -7.46 1.50 20.50
N THR A 31 -7.41 0.45 19.63
CA THR A 31 -6.16 -0.28 19.39
C THR A 31 -5.09 0.58 18.71
N ILE A 32 -5.47 1.48 17.79
CA ILE A 32 -4.54 2.45 17.19
C ILE A 32 -3.94 3.34 18.26
N SER A 33 -4.77 3.93 19.14
CA SER A 33 -4.30 4.79 20.23
C SER A 33 -3.39 4.05 21.20
N PHE A 34 -3.69 2.78 21.49
CA PHE A 34 -2.82 1.92 22.30
C PHE A 34 -1.45 1.69 21.64
N VAL A 35 -1.45 1.34 20.36
CA VAL A 35 -0.19 1.12 19.61
C VAL A 35 0.62 2.40 19.52
N ASP A 36 -0.02 3.54 19.24
CA ASP A 36 0.62 4.85 19.19
C ASP A 36 1.35 5.17 20.50
N ALA A 37 0.70 4.95 21.65
CA ALA A 37 1.32 5.11 22.95
C ALA A 37 2.54 4.17 23.17
N GLN A 38 2.48 2.92 22.67
CA GLN A 38 3.64 2.01 22.78
C GLN A 38 4.79 2.47 21.87
N VAL A 39 4.49 2.95 20.66
CA VAL A 39 5.50 3.52 19.74
C VAL A 39 6.14 4.75 20.41
N GLY A 40 5.36 5.65 21.01
CA GLY A 40 5.87 6.79 21.76
C GLY A 40 6.89 6.37 22.82
N ARG A 41 6.55 5.38 23.65
CA ARG A 41 7.47 4.85 24.70
C ARG A 41 8.79 4.33 24.12
N ILE A 42 8.77 3.71 22.95
CA ILE A 42 10.00 3.23 22.28
C ILE A 42 10.84 4.42 21.82
N LEU A 43 10.21 5.43 21.21
CA LEU A 43 10.89 6.64 20.74
C LEU A 43 11.50 7.44 21.89
N ASP A 44 10.76 7.64 22.98
CA ASP A 44 11.23 8.30 24.20
C ASP A 44 12.46 7.57 24.78
N HIS A 45 12.45 6.23 24.77
CA HIS A 45 13.57 5.44 25.26
C HIS A 45 14.81 5.52 24.36
N LEU A 46 14.63 5.60 23.04
CA LEU A 46 15.73 5.85 22.09
C LEU A 46 16.36 7.22 22.35
N GLU A 47 15.54 8.26 22.53
CA GLU A 47 16.00 9.62 22.81
C GLU A 47 16.72 9.69 24.18
N TYR A 48 16.10 9.13 25.22
CA TYR A 48 16.69 9.10 26.58
C TYR A 48 18.10 8.47 26.60
N ASN A 49 18.34 7.45 25.77
CA ASN A 49 19.65 6.79 25.67
C ASN A 49 20.57 7.42 24.62
N GLY A 50 20.14 8.49 23.94
CA GLY A 50 20.92 9.15 22.87
C GLY A 50 21.11 8.29 21.63
N LEU A 51 20.30 7.23 21.45
CA LEU A 51 20.37 6.30 20.30
C LEU A 51 19.65 6.85 19.07
N ASP A 52 18.72 7.80 19.23
CA ASP A 52 17.98 8.48 18.16
C ASP A 52 18.89 9.09 17.10
N LYS A 53 20.07 9.57 17.50
CA LYS A 53 21.08 10.21 16.63
C LYS A 53 21.78 9.23 15.69
N ASN A 54 21.66 7.93 15.92
CA ASN A 54 22.33 6.88 15.14
C ASN A 54 21.41 5.70 14.80
N THR A 55 20.09 5.89 14.86
CA THR A 55 19.09 4.86 14.57
C THR A 55 18.19 5.31 13.42
N ILE A 56 18.09 4.49 12.36
CA ILE A 56 17.08 4.66 11.33
C ILE A 56 15.79 4.05 11.86
N ILE A 57 14.71 4.82 11.81
CA ILE A 57 13.39 4.36 12.27
C ILE A 57 12.51 4.17 11.05
N VAL A 58 11.90 2.99 10.92
CA VAL A 58 10.90 2.68 9.89
C VAL A 58 9.60 2.31 10.57
N PHE A 59 8.55 3.08 10.30
CA PHE A 59 7.20 2.78 10.74
C PHE A 59 6.35 2.40 9.53
N THR A 60 5.79 1.21 9.54
CA THR A 60 4.96 0.68 8.46
C THR A 60 4.01 -0.40 8.97
N SER A 61 3.17 -0.94 8.08
CA SER A 61 2.33 -2.11 8.31
C SER A 61 2.49 -3.09 7.15
N ASP A 62 2.18 -4.36 7.38
CA ASP A 62 2.19 -5.41 6.36
C ASP A 62 1.00 -5.30 5.39
N HIS A 63 -0.15 -4.79 5.84
CA HIS A 63 -1.36 -4.54 5.05
C HIS A 63 -2.22 -3.47 5.70
N GLY A 64 -3.16 -2.93 4.93
CA GLY A 64 -4.22 -2.07 5.45
C GLY A 64 -5.41 -2.87 5.99
N TYR A 65 -6.54 -2.17 6.27
CA TYR A 65 -7.70 -2.79 6.90
C TYR A 65 -9.00 -2.09 6.46
N HIS A 66 -10.03 -2.86 6.14
CA HIS A 66 -11.38 -2.37 5.89
C HIS A 66 -12.20 -2.28 7.17
N LEU A 67 -12.92 -1.17 7.32
CA LEU A 67 -13.85 -0.91 8.41
C LEU A 67 -15.28 -0.74 7.90
N GLY A 68 -15.68 -1.59 6.94
CA GLY A 68 -16.99 -1.59 6.31
C GLY A 68 -16.99 -1.03 4.88
N GLU A 69 -15.86 -0.50 4.38
CA GLU A 69 -15.79 -0.05 2.98
C GLU A 69 -16.02 -1.23 2.03
N HIS A 70 -16.78 -1.01 0.95
CA HIS A 70 -17.20 -2.04 -0.01
C HIS A 70 -17.98 -3.22 0.63
N GLY A 71 -18.52 -3.05 1.86
CA GLY A 71 -19.09 -4.14 2.63
C GLY A 71 -18.06 -5.12 3.19
N HIS A 72 -16.77 -4.76 3.16
CA HIS A 72 -15.69 -5.59 3.69
C HIS A 72 -15.25 -5.13 5.09
N TRP A 73 -14.89 -6.13 5.89
CA TRP A 73 -14.17 -5.99 7.15
C TRP A 73 -12.90 -6.82 7.04
N GLN A 74 -11.80 -6.35 7.65
CA GLN A 74 -10.49 -6.98 7.54
C GLN A 74 -9.72 -6.61 6.25
N LYS A 75 -8.87 -7.51 5.71
CA LYS A 75 -7.75 -7.15 4.83
C LYS A 75 -7.71 -7.83 3.46
N GLN A 76 -8.47 -8.89 3.24
CA GLN A 76 -8.29 -9.77 2.07
C GLN A 76 -8.92 -9.21 0.79
N THR A 77 -8.48 -8.04 0.35
CA THR A 77 -8.89 -7.41 -0.91
C THR A 77 -7.71 -6.75 -1.62
N LEU A 78 -7.90 -6.32 -2.87
CA LEU A 78 -6.94 -5.53 -3.64
C LEU A 78 -7.32 -4.04 -3.72
N PHE A 79 -8.31 -3.60 -2.95
CA PHE A 79 -8.66 -2.19 -2.82
C PHE A 79 -7.62 -1.40 -2.02
N GLU A 80 -7.61 -0.09 -2.22
CA GLU A 80 -6.67 0.86 -1.57
C GLU A 80 -6.62 0.68 -0.04
N LYS A 81 -7.77 0.46 0.60
CA LYS A 81 -7.86 0.29 2.06
C LYS A 81 -7.09 -0.92 2.59
N ALA A 82 -6.91 -1.97 1.79
CA ALA A 82 -6.15 -3.15 2.18
C ALA A 82 -4.69 -3.11 1.68
N THR A 83 -4.42 -2.42 0.56
CA THR A 83 -3.09 -2.45 -0.08
C THR A 83 -2.21 -1.26 0.26
N ARG A 84 -2.80 -0.13 0.69
CA ARG A 84 -2.05 1.04 1.13
C ARG A 84 -1.77 0.96 2.62
N VAL A 85 -0.50 1.09 2.97
CA VAL A 85 -0.01 1.13 4.35
C VAL A 85 0.70 2.46 4.64
N PRO A 86 0.78 2.89 5.90
CA PRO A 86 1.69 3.95 6.26
C PRO A 86 3.14 3.52 5.97
N LEU A 87 3.96 4.44 5.52
CA LEU A 87 5.40 4.24 5.41
C LEU A 87 6.10 5.54 5.80
N ILE A 88 6.75 5.52 6.95
CA ILE A 88 7.55 6.62 7.48
C ILE A 88 8.97 6.12 7.67
N ILE A 89 9.93 6.82 7.10
CA ILE A 89 11.36 6.50 7.24
C ILE A 89 12.03 7.74 7.81
N SER A 90 12.51 7.64 9.06
CA SER A 90 13.31 8.67 9.72
C SER A 90 14.77 8.28 9.68
N VAL A 91 15.60 9.13 9.07
CA VAL A 91 17.05 8.95 8.96
C VAL A 91 17.72 10.06 9.75
N PRO A 92 18.63 9.75 10.69
CA PRO A 92 19.35 10.76 11.45
C PRO A 92 20.08 11.75 10.55
N ARG A 93 20.05 13.04 10.91
CA ARG A 93 20.72 14.14 10.19
C ARG A 93 20.26 14.37 8.75
N LEU A 94 19.06 13.89 8.40
CA LEU A 94 18.48 14.16 7.09
C LEU A 94 17.96 15.60 7.05
N GLU A 95 18.28 16.35 5.98
CA GLU A 95 17.85 17.75 5.82
C GLU A 95 16.35 17.91 5.55
N ASN A 96 15.72 16.93 4.88
CA ASN A 96 14.31 16.98 4.45
C ASN A 96 13.35 16.30 5.43
N GLN A 97 13.50 16.54 6.73
CA GLN A 97 12.59 15.97 7.74
C GLN A 97 11.16 16.48 7.54
N GLY A 98 10.17 15.61 7.77
CA GLY A 98 8.74 15.94 7.66
C GLY A 98 8.22 16.05 6.23
N ALA A 99 9.06 15.85 5.21
CA ALA A 99 8.63 15.89 3.81
C ALA A 99 7.87 14.60 3.42
N SER A 100 6.99 14.70 2.42
CA SER A 100 6.21 13.56 1.93
C SER A 100 6.34 13.40 0.41
N SER A 101 6.28 12.16 -0.07
CA SER A 101 6.30 11.82 -1.50
C SER A 101 5.01 11.11 -1.90
N VAL A 102 4.56 11.37 -3.13
CA VAL A 102 3.42 10.67 -3.77
C VAL A 102 3.87 9.56 -4.72
N SER A 103 5.17 9.25 -4.74
CA SER A 103 5.74 8.22 -5.60
C SER A 103 5.23 6.84 -5.18
N PRO A 104 4.82 5.96 -6.11
CA PRO A 104 4.53 4.57 -5.79
C PRO A 104 5.77 3.88 -5.23
N VAL A 105 5.58 3.10 -4.17
CA VAL A 105 6.61 2.29 -3.52
C VAL A 105 6.02 0.95 -3.08
N GLU A 106 6.86 -0.03 -2.84
CA GLU A 106 6.46 -1.37 -2.40
C GLU A 106 7.19 -1.77 -1.12
N LEU A 107 6.60 -2.66 -0.31
CA LEU A 107 7.25 -3.13 0.91
C LEU A 107 8.57 -3.86 0.65
N ILE A 108 8.73 -4.49 -0.52
CA ILE A 108 9.99 -5.12 -0.93
C ILE A 108 11.13 -4.12 -1.10
N ASP A 109 10.83 -2.82 -1.22
CA ASP A 109 11.82 -1.75 -1.34
C ASP A 109 12.50 -1.42 0.00
N LEU A 110 11.92 -1.84 1.12
CA LEU A 110 12.46 -1.55 2.45
C LEU A 110 13.83 -2.17 2.67
N TYR A 111 14.00 -3.45 2.32
CA TYR A 111 15.27 -4.14 2.51
C TYR A 111 16.43 -3.45 1.77
N PRO A 112 16.38 -3.25 0.42
CA PRO A 112 17.45 -2.57 -0.29
C PRO A 112 17.63 -1.12 0.14
N THR A 113 16.57 -0.45 0.63
CA THR A 113 16.68 0.90 1.19
C THR A 113 17.53 0.93 2.45
N LEU A 114 17.28 0.01 3.38
CA LEU A 114 18.08 -0.08 4.62
C LEU A 114 19.53 -0.45 4.32
N MET A 115 19.78 -1.38 3.41
CA MET A 115 21.12 -1.72 2.95
C MET A 115 21.86 -0.48 2.41
N ASP A 116 21.20 0.28 1.52
CA ASP A 116 21.79 1.47 0.90
C ASP A 116 22.01 2.62 1.91
N LEU A 117 21.11 2.80 2.86
CA LEU A 117 21.25 3.81 3.92
C LEU A 117 22.38 3.49 4.91
N THR A 118 22.66 2.21 5.12
CA THR A 118 23.73 1.72 6.03
C THR A 118 25.02 1.38 5.29
N ASN A 119 25.10 1.65 3.98
CA ASN A 119 26.26 1.35 3.12
C ASN A 119 26.61 -0.15 3.08
N ILE A 120 25.62 -1.03 3.24
CA ILE A 120 25.77 -2.47 3.10
C ILE A 120 25.36 -2.86 1.68
N LYS A 121 26.15 -3.71 1.02
CA LYS A 121 25.86 -4.16 -0.35
C LYS A 121 24.60 -5.01 -0.39
N THR A 122 23.63 -4.61 -1.18
CA THR A 122 22.40 -5.39 -1.42
C THR A 122 22.74 -6.66 -2.20
N PRO A 123 22.26 -7.85 -1.78
CA PRO A 123 22.42 -9.10 -2.53
C PRO A 123 21.77 -9.03 -3.91
N GLN A 124 22.37 -9.71 -4.90
CA GLN A 124 21.90 -9.66 -6.30
C GLN A 124 20.47 -10.21 -6.52
N HIS A 125 20.02 -11.12 -5.67
CA HIS A 125 18.67 -11.72 -5.79
C HIS A 125 17.55 -10.82 -5.25
N VAL A 126 17.88 -9.67 -4.67
CA VAL A 126 16.88 -8.71 -4.15
C VAL A 126 16.33 -7.88 -5.31
N VAL A 127 15.02 -7.99 -5.54
CA VAL A 127 14.31 -7.30 -6.64
C VAL A 127 13.74 -5.93 -6.26
N GLY A 128 13.66 -5.61 -4.96
CA GLY A 128 13.24 -4.29 -4.47
C GLY A 128 14.20 -3.18 -4.93
N LYS A 129 13.71 -1.94 -4.93
CA LYS A 129 14.47 -0.74 -5.32
C LYS A 129 14.71 0.15 -4.11
N SER A 130 15.95 0.60 -3.89
CA SER A 130 16.23 1.54 -2.81
C SER A 130 15.41 2.82 -2.93
N LEU A 131 14.77 3.23 -1.86
CA LEU A 131 14.02 4.47 -1.73
C LEU A 131 14.91 5.67 -1.37
N LYS A 132 16.22 5.49 -1.22
CA LYS A 132 17.18 6.56 -0.91
C LYS A 132 17.09 7.76 -1.85
N PRO A 133 16.85 7.61 -3.18
CA PRO A 133 16.61 8.77 -4.05
C PRO A 133 15.40 9.60 -3.65
N ILE A 134 14.29 8.94 -3.23
CA ILE A 134 13.07 9.62 -2.76
C ILE A 134 13.30 10.28 -1.40
N ILE A 135 14.03 9.62 -0.51
CA ILE A 135 14.39 10.15 0.82
C ILE A 135 15.22 11.43 0.68
N LYS A 136 16.15 11.48 -0.30
CA LYS A 136 16.95 12.67 -0.59
C LYS A 136 16.16 13.78 -1.30
N ASN A 137 15.25 13.41 -2.19
CA ASN A 137 14.40 14.34 -2.94
C ASN A 137 13.02 13.72 -3.14
N VAL A 138 12.03 14.23 -2.42
CA VAL A 138 10.64 13.73 -2.42
C VAL A 138 9.96 13.77 -3.79
N ASN A 139 10.47 14.56 -4.74
CA ASN A 139 9.98 14.61 -6.11
C ASN A 139 10.56 13.52 -7.01
N SER A 140 11.58 12.78 -6.53
CA SER A 140 12.13 11.63 -7.23
C SER A 140 11.16 10.45 -7.26
N SER A 141 11.39 9.51 -8.17
CA SER A 141 10.65 8.26 -8.26
C SER A 141 11.60 7.13 -8.58
N VAL A 142 11.37 5.97 -7.99
CA VAL A 142 12.13 4.74 -8.28
C VAL A 142 11.33 3.75 -9.13
N ARG A 143 10.00 3.97 -9.22
CA ARG A 143 9.09 3.17 -10.05
C ARG A 143 7.86 3.96 -10.50
N GLN A 144 7.23 3.51 -11.57
CA GLN A 144 5.99 4.13 -12.09
C GLN A 144 4.74 3.59 -11.40
N SER A 145 4.80 2.36 -10.92
CA SER A 145 3.68 1.64 -10.32
C SER A 145 4.12 0.77 -9.15
N ALA A 146 3.17 0.42 -8.28
CA ALA A 146 3.31 -0.58 -7.24
C ALA A 146 2.41 -1.78 -7.55
N LEU A 147 2.97 -2.99 -7.48
CA LEU A 147 2.27 -4.24 -7.73
C LEU A 147 1.85 -4.88 -6.41
N THR A 148 0.62 -5.35 -6.35
CA THR A 148 0.11 -6.17 -5.25
C THR A 148 -0.56 -7.42 -5.80
N ARG A 149 -0.25 -8.57 -5.21
CA ARG A 149 -0.87 -9.85 -5.56
C ARG A 149 -1.66 -10.38 -4.38
N LEU A 150 -2.87 -10.85 -4.65
CA LEU A 150 -3.68 -11.59 -3.70
C LEU A 150 -4.35 -12.76 -4.41
N ARG A 151 -3.99 -14.01 -4.05
CA ARG A 151 -4.47 -15.24 -4.72
C ARG A 151 -4.23 -15.16 -6.23
N ASN A 152 -5.32 -15.18 -7.03
CA ASN A 152 -5.32 -15.06 -8.50
C ASN A 152 -5.55 -13.62 -8.99
N GLY A 153 -5.57 -12.63 -8.09
CA GLY A 153 -5.71 -11.23 -8.42
C GLY A 153 -4.35 -10.51 -8.45
N TYR A 154 -4.21 -9.59 -9.38
CA TYR A 154 -3.03 -8.73 -9.55
C TYR A 154 -3.47 -7.29 -9.71
N SER A 155 -2.98 -6.40 -8.86
CA SER A 155 -3.32 -4.98 -8.88
C SER A 155 -2.07 -4.14 -9.11
N ILE A 156 -2.12 -3.26 -10.09
CA ILE A 156 -1.11 -2.23 -10.34
C ILE A 156 -1.67 -0.88 -9.92
N LYS A 157 -0.95 -0.17 -9.06
CA LYS A 157 -1.28 1.17 -8.60
C LYS A 157 -0.21 2.16 -9.05
N THR A 158 -0.61 3.16 -9.83
CA THR A 158 0.22 4.33 -10.14
C THR A 158 -0.16 5.52 -9.27
N LYS A 159 0.36 6.71 -9.53
CA LYS A 159 -0.06 7.93 -8.82
C LYS A 159 -1.56 8.21 -8.94
N ARG A 160 -2.19 7.88 -10.08
CA ARG A 160 -3.59 8.21 -10.34
C ARG A 160 -4.50 7.00 -10.41
N TYR A 161 -4.14 5.98 -11.18
CA TYR A 161 -5.04 4.87 -11.48
C TYR A 161 -4.64 3.60 -10.74
N ARG A 162 -5.63 2.75 -10.48
CA ARG A 162 -5.46 1.36 -10.11
C ARG A 162 -6.13 0.49 -11.16
N LEU A 163 -5.39 -0.47 -11.73
CA LEU A 163 -5.94 -1.57 -12.51
C LEU A 163 -5.76 -2.86 -11.75
N THR A 164 -6.84 -3.60 -11.54
CA THR A 164 -6.80 -4.96 -11.00
C THR A 164 -7.27 -5.94 -12.07
N LYS A 165 -6.51 -7.02 -12.25
CA LYS A 165 -6.84 -8.16 -13.09
C LYS A 165 -7.10 -9.38 -12.23
N TRP A 166 -8.16 -10.10 -12.49
CA TRP A 166 -8.53 -11.33 -11.82
C TRP A 166 -8.41 -12.53 -12.77
N GLY A 167 -7.76 -13.60 -12.28
CA GLY A 167 -7.37 -14.74 -13.09
C GLY A 167 -6.03 -14.54 -13.81
N SER A 168 -5.41 -15.64 -14.25
CA SER A 168 -4.09 -15.60 -14.88
C SER A 168 -4.09 -14.79 -16.18
N ASN A 169 -5.18 -14.89 -16.96
CA ASN A 169 -5.37 -14.20 -18.23
C ASN A 169 -6.46 -13.11 -18.19
N GLY A 170 -7.02 -12.80 -17.00
CA GLY A 170 -8.11 -11.84 -16.85
C GLY A 170 -9.49 -12.44 -17.08
N GLU A 171 -9.59 -13.75 -17.08
CA GLU A 171 -10.83 -14.51 -17.33
C GLU A 171 -11.90 -14.28 -16.28
N LEU A 172 -11.52 -13.80 -15.09
CA LEU A 172 -12.44 -13.46 -14.01
C LEU A 172 -12.81 -11.96 -13.96
N GLY A 173 -12.27 -11.17 -14.91
CA GLY A 173 -12.58 -9.76 -15.07
C GLY A 173 -11.49 -8.79 -14.68
N TYR A 174 -11.78 -7.51 -14.91
CA TYR A 174 -10.89 -6.39 -14.62
C TYR A 174 -11.63 -5.30 -13.86
N GLU A 175 -10.88 -4.51 -13.11
CA GLU A 175 -11.36 -3.32 -12.43
C GLU A 175 -10.38 -2.18 -12.66
N LEU A 176 -10.89 -0.99 -13.01
CA LEU A 176 -10.11 0.23 -13.19
C LEU A 176 -10.71 1.34 -12.34
N TYR A 177 -9.89 2.01 -11.54
CA TYR A 177 -10.31 3.12 -10.68
C TYR A 177 -9.43 4.34 -10.91
N ASP A 178 -10.05 5.54 -10.95
CA ASP A 178 -9.37 6.83 -11.06
C ASP A 178 -9.33 7.54 -9.70
N HIS A 179 -8.23 7.45 -8.99
CA HIS A 179 -8.06 8.03 -7.66
C HIS A 179 -8.06 9.57 -7.62
N LYS A 180 -8.04 10.24 -8.78
CA LYS A 180 -8.26 11.68 -8.84
C LYS A 180 -9.72 12.02 -8.52
N ASN A 181 -10.65 11.21 -9.01
CA ASN A 181 -12.09 11.45 -8.94
C ASN A 181 -12.80 10.50 -7.97
N ASP A 182 -12.27 9.30 -7.77
CA ASP A 182 -12.86 8.24 -6.93
C ASP A 182 -11.79 7.57 -6.04
N LYS A 183 -11.40 8.26 -4.97
CA LYS A 183 -10.45 7.72 -3.99
C LYS A 183 -10.99 6.51 -3.20
N LYS A 184 -12.32 6.30 -3.28
CA LYS A 184 -12.99 5.19 -2.58
C LYS A 184 -13.15 3.94 -3.45
N GLU A 185 -12.76 4.02 -4.73
CA GLU A 185 -12.84 2.90 -5.68
C GLU A 185 -14.27 2.33 -5.82
N LEU A 186 -15.28 3.21 -5.89
CA LEU A 186 -16.70 2.81 -5.94
C LEU A 186 -17.17 2.55 -7.36
N ILE A 187 -16.56 3.19 -8.37
CA ILE A 187 -16.98 3.15 -9.76
C ILE A 187 -15.91 2.44 -10.59
N ASN A 188 -16.22 1.21 -11.04
CA ASN A 188 -15.36 0.50 -11.97
C ASN A 188 -15.46 1.11 -13.37
N LEU A 189 -14.36 1.69 -13.84
CA LEU A 189 -14.24 2.34 -15.15
C LEU A 189 -13.78 1.39 -16.26
N PHE A 190 -13.47 0.12 -15.94
CA PHE A 190 -13.06 -0.84 -16.95
C PHE A 190 -14.23 -1.14 -17.90
N GLY A 191 -13.97 -1.02 -19.21
CA GLY A 191 -15.01 -1.14 -20.25
C GLY A 191 -15.70 0.18 -20.62
N ASN A 192 -15.37 1.29 -19.96
CA ASN A 192 -15.78 2.61 -20.41
C ASN A 192 -14.81 3.08 -21.52
N GLU A 193 -15.35 3.50 -22.67
CA GLU A 193 -14.59 3.91 -23.86
C GLU A 193 -13.63 5.05 -23.58
N ASP A 194 -13.99 6.02 -22.74
CA ASP A 194 -13.14 7.16 -22.37
C ASP A 194 -11.85 6.72 -21.64
N TYR A 195 -11.82 5.53 -21.07
CA TYR A 195 -10.69 4.99 -20.32
C TYR A 195 -9.99 3.81 -21.03
N SER A 196 -10.36 3.51 -22.27
CA SER A 196 -9.81 2.38 -23.04
C SER A 196 -8.29 2.47 -23.21
N VAL A 197 -7.75 3.64 -23.56
CA VAL A 197 -6.31 3.88 -23.69
C VAL A 197 -5.58 3.65 -22.37
N VAL A 198 -6.15 4.09 -21.26
CA VAL A 198 -5.59 3.87 -19.92
C VAL A 198 -5.57 2.38 -19.60
N ALA A 199 -6.68 1.68 -19.81
CA ALA A 199 -6.79 0.24 -19.55
C ALA A 199 -5.74 -0.56 -20.33
N VAL A 200 -5.54 -0.27 -21.61
CA VAL A 200 -4.52 -0.94 -22.46
C VAL A 200 -3.11 -0.65 -21.99
N SER A 201 -2.78 0.61 -21.66
CA SER A 201 -1.43 0.97 -21.21
C SER A 201 -1.04 0.28 -19.90
N TYR A 202 -1.99 0.04 -19.00
CA TYR A 202 -1.76 -0.64 -17.72
C TYR A 202 -1.63 -2.16 -17.86
N THR A 203 -2.25 -2.76 -18.86
CA THR A 203 -2.02 -4.18 -19.17
C THR A 203 -0.59 -4.42 -19.65
N HIS A 204 0.00 -3.47 -20.37
CA HIS A 204 1.41 -3.53 -20.79
C HIS A 204 2.38 -3.29 -19.63
N LEU A 205 2.15 -2.30 -18.76
CA LEU A 205 2.97 -2.05 -17.57
C LEU A 205 3.12 -3.31 -16.71
N ARG A 206 2.03 -4.05 -16.54
CA ARG A 206 2.03 -5.30 -15.79
C ARG A 206 2.93 -6.38 -16.40
N ALA A 207 2.98 -6.48 -17.74
CA ALA A 207 3.83 -7.47 -18.40
C ALA A 207 5.31 -7.24 -18.08
N HIS A 208 5.74 -6.01 -17.96
CA HIS A 208 7.11 -5.64 -17.57
C HIS A 208 7.40 -5.88 -16.08
N GLU A 209 6.46 -5.60 -15.18
CA GLU A 209 6.66 -5.76 -13.73
C GLU A 209 6.62 -7.25 -13.31
N THR A 210 5.77 -8.08 -13.92
CA THR A 210 5.69 -9.52 -13.59
C THR A 210 6.85 -10.35 -14.15
N MET A 211 7.63 -9.86 -15.09
CA MET A 211 8.87 -10.51 -15.55
C MET A 211 10.08 -10.14 -14.67
N ALA A 212 9.95 -9.16 -13.78
CA ALA A 212 11.00 -8.73 -12.86
C ALA A 212 10.89 -9.37 -11.46
N HIS A 213 9.87 -10.16 -11.23
CA HIS A 213 9.59 -10.92 -10.01
C HIS A 213 9.44 -12.40 -10.34
#